data_8902e3a49a4ddbd70b0e013fd2234fa6
#
_entry.id   8902e3a49a4ddbd70b0e013fd2234fa6
#
_cell.length_a   1.000
_cell.length_b   1.000
_cell.length_c   1.000
_cell.angle_alpha   90.00
_cell.angle_beta   90.00
_cell.angle_gamma   90.00
#
_symmetry.space_group_name_H-M   'P 1'
#
loop_
_entity.id
_entity.type
_entity.pdbx_description
1 polymer ?
#
loop_
_entity_poly.entity_id
_entity_poly.type
_entity_poly.pdbx_seq_one_letter_code
_entity_poly.pdbx_strand_id
1 'polypeptide(L)'
;MSKATFDPTLYNKSNNEPFNQVLDKHLSRRNFVKSGLGLSAMTAFASVGLTACGSDNETVPKPVDPVTPVPPTKSSAKLNFTSVAGSRLDAVVVPEGYTAQVLAPWGTPLNAKAAPWKNDGSNTADDQANSVGMHHDGMHFFPLNDAGDDGLLCINHEYIDEDALHPTGQTFDPTSGLRTVIDEVRKEINAHGVSVVRIKLMNNQWEIVSNDGHNRRFTGATVMDISGPLAYSSLLETRYSPDGSQARXXXXITVVMATRLGALT
;
A
#
# COMPACT_ATOMS: atom_id res chain seq x y z
N MET A 1 -20.61 18.01 25.18
CA MET A 1 -19.27 18.56 24.84
C MET A 1 -19.33 19.14 23.44
N SER A 2 -19.16 20.48 23.30
CA SER A 2 -19.13 21.09 21.97
C SER A 2 -17.84 20.64 21.25
N LYS A 3 -17.97 20.17 20.02
CA LYS A 3 -16.81 19.91 19.17
C LYS A 3 -16.11 21.26 18.94
N ALA A 4 -14.91 21.40 19.47
CA ALA A 4 -14.09 22.56 19.15
C ALA A 4 -13.92 22.60 17.63
N THR A 5 -14.30 23.72 17.03
CA THR A 5 -14.17 23.90 15.58
C THR A 5 -12.68 23.95 15.25
N PHE A 6 -12.20 23.01 14.46
CA PHE A 6 -10.80 23.00 14.01
C PHE A 6 -10.52 24.25 13.17
N ASP A 7 -9.59 25.07 13.61
CA ASP A 7 -9.15 26.25 12.87
C ASP A 7 -7.81 25.94 12.20
N PRO A 8 -7.81 25.74 10.88
CA PRO A 8 -6.58 25.36 10.18
C PRO A 8 -5.50 26.48 10.19
N THR A 9 -5.88 27.73 10.40
CA THR A 9 -4.91 28.84 10.40
C THR A 9 -3.95 28.78 11.59
N LEU A 10 -4.33 28.09 12.66
CA LEU A 10 -3.46 27.90 13.82
C LEU A 10 -2.28 26.98 13.52
N TYR A 11 -2.43 26.11 12.54
CA TYR A 11 -1.45 25.05 12.23
C TYR A 11 -0.75 25.24 10.89
N ASN A 12 -1.45 25.80 9.91
CA ASN A 12 -0.86 26.07 8.59
C ASN A 12 -0.53 27.57 8.48
N LYS A 13 0.73 27.89 8.62
CA LYS A 13 1.23 29.28 8.49
C LYS A 13 1.77 29.57 7.08
N SER A 14 1.60 28.65 6.14
CA SER A 14 1.97 28.88 4.75
C SER A 14 0.89 29.69 4.05
N ASN A 15 1.24 30.28 2.89
CA ASN A 15 0.29 30.98 2.03
C ASN A 15 -0.45 30.00 1.08
N ASN A 16 -0.29 28.71 1.29
CA ASN A 16 -0.98 27.68 0.51
C ASN A 16 -2.46 27.63 0.90
N GLU A 17 -3.29 27.34 -0.10
CA GLU A 17 -4.72 27.17 0.12
C GLU A 17 -5.00 26.03 1.12
N PRO A 18 -5.93 26.19 2.05
CA PRO A 18 -6.33 25.11 2.94
C PRO A 18 -6.88 23.92 2.14
N PHE A 19 -6.64 22.71 2.64
CA PHE A 19 -7.02 21.47 1.96
C PHE A 19 -8.50 21.40 1.58
N ASN A 20 -9.39 21.94 2.43
CA ASN A 20 -10.83 21.96 2.14
C ASN A 20 -11.15 22.78 0.89
N GLN A 21 -10.45 23.91 0.66
CA GLN A 21 -10.64 24.71 -0.55
C GLN A 21 -10.13 23.98 -1.81
N VAL A 22 -9.02 23.26 -1.68
CA VAL A 22 -8.50 22.41 -2.77
C VAL A 22 -9.51 21.30 -3.08
N LEU A 23 -10.07 20.69 -2.06
CA LEU A 23 -11.07 19.64 -2.20
C LEU A 23 -12.34 20.14 -2.88
N ASP A 24 -12.83 21.33 -2.48
CA ASP A 24 -14.02 21.95 -3.07
C ASP A 24 -13.82 22.26 -4.55
N LYS A 25 -12.63 22.71 -4.95
CA LYS A 25 -12.29 22.92 -6.36
C LYS A 25 -12.35 21.63 -7.17
N HIS A 26 -11.84 20.54 -6.61
CA HIS A 26 -11.87 19.21 -7.23
C HIS A 26 -13.32 18.69 -7.36
N LEU A 27 -14.11 18.86 -6.32
CA LEU A 27 -15.52 18.44 -6.35
C LEU A 27 -16.32 19.28 -7.35
N SER A 28 -16.03 20.59 -7.44
CA SER A 28 -16.68 21.48 -8.40
C SER A 28 -16.35 21.09 -9.85
N ARG A 29 -15.10 20.74 -10.15
CA ARG A 29 -14.70 20.24 -11.49
C ARG A 29 -15.39 18.94 -11.84
N ARG A 30 -15.53 18.03 -10.88
CA ARG A 30 -16.20 16.75 -11.06
C ARG A 30 -17.69 16.93 -11.33
N ASN A 31 -18.32 17.91 -10.66
CA ASN A 31 -19.71 18.27 -10.89
C ASN A 31 -19.90 18.98 -12.24
N PHE A 32 -18.92 19.76 -12.67
CA PHE A 32 -18.91 20.40 -13.99
C PHE A 32 -18.89 19.37 -15.12
N VAL A 33 -18.11 18.31 -14.98
CA VAL A 33 -18.07 17.21 -15.96
C VAL A 33 -19.37 16.41 -15.94
N LYS A 34 -20.00 16.27 -14.76
CA LYS A 34 -21.27 15.56 -14.62
C LYS A 34 -22.48 16.36 -15.09
N SER A 35 -22.41 17.68 -15.13
CA SER A 35 -23.57 18.53 -15.46
C SER A 35 -23.73 18.87 -16.96
N GLY A 36 -23.15 18.10 -17.83
CA GLY A 36 -23.59 18.01 -19.21
C GLY A 36 -22.95 18.94 -20.22
N LEU A 37 -22.04 19.85 -19.85
CA LEU A 37 -21.33 20.65 -20.82
C LEU A 37 -20.28 19.84 -21.61
N GLY A 38 -19.90 18.70 -21.09
CA GLY A 38 -19.04 17.75 -21.81
C GLY A 38 -19.77 16.98 -22.91
N LEU A 39 -21.09 16.78 -22.76
CA LEU A 39 -21.88 16.06 -23.78
C LEU A 39 -22.23 16.93 -24.97
N SER A 40 -22.44 18.24 -24.74
CA SER A 40 -22.78 19.15 -25.85
C SER A 40 -21.59 19.47 -26.78
N ALA A 41 -20.35 19.35 -26.29
CA ALA A 41 -19.18 19.52 -27.13
C ALA A 41 -18.91 18.29 -28.03
N MET A 42 -19.26 17.08 -27.55
CA MET A 42 -19.09 15.85 -28.35
C MET A 42 -20.13 15.74 -29.47
N THR A 43 -21.36 16.21 -29.23
CA THR A 43 -22.38 16.19 -30.26
C THR A 43 -22.14 17.25 -31.36
N ALA A 44 -21.44 18.36 -31.07
CA ALA A 44 -21.09 19.35 -32.05
C ALA A 44 -19.97 18.88 -33.01
N PHE A 45 -19.09 17.97 -32.55
CA PHE A 45 -18.04 17.41 -33.42
C PHE A 45 -18.55 16.26 -34.29
N ALA A 46 -19.65 15.62 -33.92
CA ALA A 46 -20.21 14.51 -34.69
C ALA A 46 -21.03 15.01 -35.93
N SER A 47 -21.34 16.31 -36.01
CA SER A 47 -22.15 16.85 -37.11
C SER A 47 -21.34 17.52 -38.22
N VAL A 48 -20.00 17.58 -38.10
CA VAL A 48 -19.15 18.21 -39.13
C VAL A 48 -18.14 17.18 -39.65
N GLY A 49 -18.60 16.31 -40.47
CA GLY A 49 -17.68 15.50 -41.24
C GLY A 49 -18.11 14.06 -41.42
N LEU A 50 -18.50 13.86 -42.60
CA LEU A 50 -18.30 12.73 -43.48
C LEU A 50 -19.49 12.60 -44.42
N THR A 51 -19.54 13.53 -45.38
CA THR A 51 -20.18 13.21 -46.64
C THR A 51 -19.11 12.59 -47.54
N ALA A 52 -18.98 11.30 -47.48
CA ALA A 52 -18.29 10.56 -48.53
C ALA A 52 -19.36 9.87 -49.35
N CYS A 53 -19.46 10.27 -50.59
CA CYS A 53 -20.31 9.67 -51.62
C CYS A 53 -19.89 8.22 -51.88
N GLY A 54 -20.83 7.34 -51.81
CA GLY A 54 -20.68 5.97 -52.27
C GLY A 54 -22.05 5.33 -52.27
N SER A 55 -22.60 5.18 -53.45
CA SER A 55 -23.87 4.50 -53.67
C SER A 55 -23.65 3.00 -53.60
N ASP A 56 -24.25 2.33 -52.64
CA ASP A 56 -24.63 0.93 -52.77
C ASP A 56 -25.64 0.60 -51.65
N ASN A 57 -26.72 -0.01 -52.09
CA ASN A 57 -27.86 -0.44 -51.29
C ASN A 57 -27.47 -1.52 -50.27
N GLU A 58 -27.03 -1.10 -49.09
CA GLU A 58 -27.01 -2.02 -47.97
C GLU A 58 -27.93 -1.48 -46.87
N THR A 59 -28.80 -2.31 -46.38
CA THR A 59 -29.70 -2.06 -45.24
C THR A 59 -28.88 -1.77 -44.00
N VAL A 60 -28.84 -0.52 -43.62
CA VAL A 60 -28.19 -0.07 -42.39
C VAL A 60 -28.90 -0.69 -41.19
N PRO A 61 -28.21 -1.46 -40.34
CA PRO A 61 -28.85 -1.97 -39.13
C PRO A 61 -29.30 -0.80 -38.24
N LYS A 62 -30.52 -0.87 -37.74
CA LYS A 62 -31.02 0.12 -36.78
C LYS A 62 -30.04 0.23 -35.59
N PRO A 63 -29.73 1.49 -35.16
CA PRO A 63 -28.91 1.64 -33.96
C PRO A 63 -29.56 0.93 -32.79
N VAL A 64 -28.81 0.05 -32.16
CA VAL A 64 -29.25 -0.62 -30.93
C VAL A 64 -29.24 0.44 -29.84
N ASP A 65 -30.37 0.63 -29.18
CA ASP A 65 -30.44 1.54 -28.03
C ASP A 65 -29.32 1.19 -27.03
N PRO A 66 -28.59 2.19 -26.52
CA PRO A 66 -27.52 1.90 -25.56
C PRO A 66 -28.10 1.17 -24.35
N VAL A 67 -27.62 -0.05 -24.14
CA VAL A 67 -28.02 -0.83 -22.99
C VAL A 67 -27.51 -0.08 -21.75
N THR A 68 -28.45 0.49 -21.01
CA THR A 68 -28.11 1.10 -19.72
C THR A 68 -27.46 0.05 -18.84
N PRO A 69 -26.21 0.26 -18.38
CA PRO A 69 -25.59 -0.73 -17.49
C PRO A 69 -26.46 -0.91 -16.24
N VAL A 70 -26.98 -2.10 -16.05
CA VAL A 70 -27.68 -2.43 -14.80
C VAL A 70 -26.63 -2.31 -13.69
N PRO A 71 -26.85 -1.41 -12.69
CA PRO A 71 -25.90 -1.36 -11.58
C PRO A 71 -25.77 -2.74 -10.95
N PRO A 72 -24.55 -3.18 -10.64
CA PRO A 72 -24.40 -4.48 -10.00
C PRO A 72 -25.22 -4.50 -8.71
N THR A 73 -26.11 -5.46 -8.61
CA THR A 73 -26.90 -5.67 -7.39
C THR A 73 -25.90 -5.92 -6.27
N LYS A 74 -25.75 -4.94 -5.37
CA LYS A 74 -24.97 -5.16 -4.15
C LYS A 74 -25.63 -6.29 -3.39
N SER A 75 -25.08 -7.49 -3.50
CA SER A 75 -25.44 -8.53 -2.58
C SER A 75 -25.06 -8.02 -1.18
N SER A 76 -26.04 -7.84 -0.32
CA SER A 76 -25.73 -7.55 1.07
C SER A 76 -25.12 -8.80 1.68
N ALA A 77 -23.80 -8.86 1.70
CA ALA A 77 -23.10 -9.92 2.42
C ALA A 77 -23.49 -9.77 3.89
N LYS A 78 -24.26 -10.73 4.38
CA LYS A 78 -24.57 -10.79 5.81
C LYS A 78 -23.34 -11.35 6.52
N LEU A 79 -22.84 -10.58 7.46
CA LEU A 79 -21.81 -11.06 8.37
C LEU A 79 -22.49 -12.06 9.32
N ASN A 80 -22.16 -13.34 9.17
CA ASN A 80 -22.80 -14.43 9.93
C ASN A 80 -22.10 -14.67 11.26
N PHE A 81 -21.91 -13.60 12.04
CA PHE A 81 -21.37 -13.73 13.38
C PHE A 81 -22.03 -12.73 14.33
N THR A 82 -22.06 -13.07 15.60
CA THR A 82 -22.48 -12.16 16.66
C THR A 82 -21.30 -11.25 17.02
N SER A 83 -21.54 -9.94 17.06
CA SER A 83 -20.50 -8.98 17.41
C SER A 83 -19.99 -9.24 18.84
N VAL A 84 -18.68 -9.08 19.03
CA VAL A 84 -18.08 -9.11 20.36
C VAL A 84 -18.13 -7.72 20.99
N ALA A 85 -18.30 -7.68 22.30
CA ALA A 85 -18.29 -6.43 23.05
C ALA A 85 -16.88 -5.83 23.08
N GLY A 86 -16.81 -4.49 23.13
CA GLY A 86 -15.53 -3.80 23.34
C GLY A 86 -14.90 -4.24 24.65
N SER A 87 -13.58 -4.35 24.67
CA SER A 87 -12.83 -4.87 25.82
C SER A 87 -11.59 -4.00 26.09
N ARG A 88 -11.16 -3.98 27.35
CA ARG A 88 -9.86 -3.43 27.78
C ARG A 88 -8.90 -4.52 28.21
N LEU A 89 -9.24 -5.78 27.97
CA LEU A 89 -8.33 -6.91 28.25
C LEU A 89 -7.16 -6.86 27.28
N ASP A 90 -6.00 -7.24 27.76
CA ASP A 90 -4.81 -7.45 26.93
C ASP A 90 -4.93 -8.83 26.26
N ALA A 91 -5.91 -8.93 25.34
CA ALA A 91 -6.24 -10.18 24.66
C ALA A 91 -7.00 -9.90 23.36
N VAL A 92 -6.75 -10.72 22.35
CA VAL A 92 -7.53 -10.72 21.12
C VAL A 92 -8.81 -11.53 21.36
N VAL A 93 -9.95 -10.87 21.26
CA VAL A 93 -11.27 -11.49 21.42
C VAL A 93 -11.95 -11.58 20.05
N VAL A 94 -12.35 -12.78 19.67
CA VAL A 94 -13.01 -13.05 18.38
C VAL A 94 -14.41 -13.63 18.60
N PRO A 95 -15.32 -13.51 17.61
CA PRO A 95 -16.65 -14.10 17.71
C PRO A 95 -16.60 -15.64 17.78
N GLU A 96 -17.68 -16.22 18.27
CA GLU A 96 -17.84 -17.67 18.28
C GLU A 96 -17.68 -18.25 16.87
N GLY A 97 -16.90 -19.31 16.73
CA GLY A 97 -16.58 -19.93 15.46
C GLY A 97 -15.36 -19.38 14.74
N TYR A 98 -14.73 -18.34 15.32
CA TYR A 98 -13.51 -17.75 14.78
C TYR A 98 -12.33 -18.04 15.70
N THR A 99 -11.14 -18.09 15.13
CA THR A 99 -9.89 -18.19 15.87
C THR A 99 -8.92 -17.10 15.43
N ALA A 100 -8.11 -16.61 16.35
CA ALA A 100 -7.03 -15.66 16.05
C ALA A 100 -5.71 -16.42 16.09
N GLN A 101 -4.86 -16.16 15.11
CA GLN A 101 -3.56 -16.83 14.97
C GLN A 101 -2.49 -15.77 14.69
N VAL A 102 -1.37 -15.86 15.41
CA VAL A 102 -0.18 -15.06 15.07
C VAL A 102 0.48 -15.75 13.88
N LEU A 103 0.58 -15.05 12.75
CA LEU A 103 1.08 -15.64 11.50
C LEU A 103 2.49 -15.19 11.15
N ALA A 104 2.72 -13.90 11.06
CA ALA A 104 3.97 -13.33 10.55
C ALA A 104 4.52 -12.25 11.49
N PRO A 105 4.91 -12.61 12.73
CA PRO A 105 5.43 -11.58 13.64
C PRO A 105 6.71 -10.94 13.10
N TRP A 106 7.00 -9.73 13.56
CA TRP A 106 8.24 -9.03 13.24
C TRP A 106 9.43 -9.94 13.49
N GLY A 107 10.42 -9.89 12.59
CA GLY A 107 11.65 -10.67 12.70
C GLY A 107 11.55 -12.11 12.20
N THR A 108 10.36 -12.56 11.74
CA THR A 108 10.23 -13.89 11.14
C THR A 108 11.08 -14.00 9.88
N PRO A 109 12.05 -14.94 9.80
CA PRO A 109 12.87 -15.09 8.58
C PRO A 109 12.04 -15.49 7.36
N LEU A 110 12.27 -14.80 6.24
CA LEU A 110 11.60 -15.08 4.97
C LEU A 110 12.45 -15.97 4.05
N ASN A 111 13.74 -16.05 4.33
CA ASN A 111 14.69 -16.85 3.56
C ASN A 111 15.86 -17.28 4.44
N ALA A 112 16.74 -18.12 3.88
CA ALA A 112 17.86 -18.71 4.61
C ALA A 112 19.01 -17.72 4.92
N LYS A 113 18.90 -16.45 4.49
CA LYS A 113 19.92 -15.44 4.80
C LYS A 113 19.74 -14.83 6.17
N ALA A 114 18.51 -14.90 6.72
CA ALA A 114 18.25 -14.38 8.07
C ALA A 114 18.43 -15.49 9.12
N ALA A 115 19.09 -15.16 10.20
CA ALA A 115 19.13 -16.02 11.38
C ALA A 115 17.74 -16.11 12.02
N PRO A 116 17.44 -17.18 12.77
CA PRO A 116 16.21 -17.26 13.55
C PRO A 116 16.06 -16.06 14.48
N TRP A 117 14.81 -15.70 14.75
CA TRP A 117 14.48 -14.58 15.64
C TRP A 117 15.06 -14.81 17.05
N LYS A 118 15.61 -13.74 17.62
CA LYS A 118 16.11 -13.70 18.99
C LYS A 118 15.32 -12.65 19.77
N ASN A 119 14.82 -13.04 20.92
CA ASN A 119 13.96 -12.17 21.74
C ASN A 119 14.69 -11.01 22.41
N ASP A 120 16.01 -10.96 22.30
CA ASP A 120 16.86 -9.95 22.95
C ASP A 120 17.24 -8.78 22.02
N GLY A 121 16.68 -8.73 20.81
CA GLY A 121 17.01 -7.67 19.85
C GLY A 121 18.40 -7.79 19.21
N SER A 122 19.10 -8.92 19.37
CA SER A 122 20.49 -9.08 18.89
C SER A 122 20.60 -9.55 17.43
N ASN A 123 19.50 -9.75 16.72
CA ASN A 123 19.54 -9.97 15.28
C ASN A 123 20.16 -8.74 14.57
N THR A 124 20.95 -8.99 13.54
CA THR A 124 21.68 -7.96 12.81
C THR A 124 20.80 -7.18 11.83
N ALA A 125 21.32 -6.10 11.27
CA ALA A 125 20.67 -5.38 10.17
C ALA A 125 20.46 -6.28 8.95
N ASP A 126 21.39 -7.19 8.67
CA ASP A 126 21.28 -8.12 7.54
C ASP A 126 20.19 -9.18 7.80
N ASP A 127 20.02 -9.64 9.04
CA ASP A 127 18.89 -10.49 9.42
C ASP A 127 17.57 -9.74 9.17
N GLN A 128 17.48 -8.50 9.63
CA GLN A 128 16.26 -7.69 9.49
C GLN A 128 15.93 -7.43 8.00
N ALA A 129 16.94 -7.27 7.15
CA ALA A 129 16.74 -7.08 5.72
C ALA A 129 16.12 -8.32 5.04
N ASN A 130 16.13 -9.45 5.70
CA ASN A 130 15.65 -10.74 5.19
C ASN A 130 14.51 -11.34 6.02
N SER A 131 13.96 -10.54 6.93
CA SER A 131 12.86 -10.96 7.83
C SER A 131 11.67 -10.00 7.70
N VAL A 132 10.53 -10.44 8.21
CA VAL A 132 9.31 -9.61 8.30
C VAL A 132 9.64 -8.32 9.05
N GLY A 133 9.15 -7.19 8.56
CA GLY A 133 9.38 -5.87 9.15
C GLY A 133 8.53 -5.62 10.39
N MET A 134 8.67 -4.42 10.95
CA MET A 134 8.02 -4.03 12.19
C MET A 134 6.74 -3.25 11.93
N HIS A 135 5.84 -3.19 12.90
CA HIS A 135 4.58 -2.44 12.85
C HIS A 135 3.82 -2.63 11.53
N HIS A 136 3.12 -3.76 11.47
CA HIS A 136 2.27 -4.12 10.33
C HIS A 136 1.13 -3.11 10.20
N ASP A 137 0.97 -2.57 8.99
CA ASP A 137 -0.08 -1.61 8.65
C ASP A 137 -0.95 -2.20 7.54
N GLY A 138 -1.06 -1.56 6.40
CA GLY A 138 -1.87 -2.05 5.28
C GLY A 138 -1.43 -3.43 4.81
N MET A 139 -2.39 -4.35 4.66
CA MET A 139 -2.13 -5.71 4.20
C MET A 139 -3.09 -6.11 3.11
N HIS A 140 -2.62 -6.96 2.19
CA HIS A 140 -3.49 -7.54 1.17
C HIS A 140 -3.03 -8.94 0.81
N PHE A 141 -3.99 -9.84 0.64
CA PHE A 141 -3.76 -11.23 0.23
C PHE A 141 -4.05 -11.38 -1.25
N PHE A 142 -3.11 -11.97 -1.99
CA PHE A 142 -3.20 -12.29 -3.41
C PHE A 142 -3.19 -13.79 -3.57
N PRO A 143 -4.35 -14.43 -3.87
CA PRO A 143 -4.39 -15.89 -4.02
C PRO A 143 -3.57 -16.34 -5.22
N LEU A 144 -2.87 -17.45 -5.08
CA LEU A 144 -2.13 -18.13 -6.15
C LEU A 144 -2.94 -19.28 -6.77
N ASN A 145 -4.11 -19.60 -6.20
CA ASN A 145 -5.01 -20.61 -6.73
C ASN A 145 -6.46 -20.21 -6.52
N ASP A 146 -7.38 -20.88 -7.22
CA ASP A 146 -8.82 -20.60 -7.15
C ASP A 146 -9.45 -20.98 -5.80
N ALA A 147 -8.83 -21.89 -5.06
CA ALA A 147 -9.31 -22.29 -3.73
C ALA A 147 -9.07 -21.19 -2.68
N GLY A 148 -8.09 -20.30 -2.92
CA GLY A 148 -7.75 -19.24 -1.99
C GLY A 148 -7.03 -19.74 -0.73
N ASP A 149 -6.46 -20.94 -0.77
CA ASP A 149 -5.76 -21.55 0.36
C ASP A 149 -4.23 -21.51 0.23
N ASP A 150 -3.73 -20.86 -0.83
CA ASP A 150 -2.31 -20.61 -1.09
C ASP A 150 -2.21 -19.22 -1.73
N GLY A 151 -1.33 -18.38 -1.22
CA GLY A 151 -1.22 -17.03 -1.76
C GLY A 151 -0.10 -16.21 -1.16
N LEU A 152 -0.02 -14.97 -1.61
CA LEU A 152 0.97 -14.00 -1.16
C LEU A 152 0.30 -12.97 -0.26
N LEU A 153 0.79 -12.83 0.96
CA LEU A 153 0.39 -11.78 1.87
C LEU A 153 1.39 -10.64 1.75
N CYS A 154 0.94 -9.51 1.25
CA CYS A 154 1.74 -8.27 1.19
C CYS A 154 1.45 -7.46 2.45
N ILE A 155 2.51 -7.05 3.15
CA ILE A 155 2.41 -6.38 4.44
C ILE A 155 3.26 -5.11 4.40
N ASN A 156 2.65 -3.97 4.69
CA ASN A 156 3.38 -2.72 4.88
C ASN A 156 3.92 -2.61 6.31
N HIS A 157 5.12 -2.10 6.46
CA HIS A 157 5.80 -1.86 7.73
C HIS A 157 6.08 -0.37 7.85
N GLU A 158 5.20 0.33 8.56
CA GLU A 158 5.19 1.79 8.57
C GLU A 158 6.10 2.41 9.63
N TYR A 159 6.24 1.75 10.77
CA TYR A 159 6.84 2.34 11.96
C TYR A 159 7.84 1.37 12.60
N ILE A 160 8.66 1.88 13.51
CA ILE A 160 9.59 1.07 14.30
C ILE A 160 9.49 1.42 15.78
N ASP A 161 9.86 0.48 16.62
CA ASP A 161 10.05 0.66 18.05
C ASP A 161 11.54 0.42 18.32
N GLU A 162 12.29 1.51 18.45
CA GLU A 162 13.75 1.47 18.56
C GLU A 162 14.22 0.72 19.80
N ASP A 163 13.45 0.84 20.88
CA ASP A 163 13.82 0.17 22.14
C ASP A 163 13.70 -1.35 22.02
N ALA A 164 12.75 -1.84 21.20
CA ALA A 164 12.60 -3.27 20.95
C ALA A 164 13.61 -3.81 19.94
N LEU A 165 14.07 -2.94 19.02
CA LEU A 165 15.01 -3.35 17.96
C LEU A 165 16.40 -3.70 18.47
N HIS A 166 16.85 -3.10 19.57
CA HIS A 166 18.23 -3.19 20.03
C HIS A 166 18.29 -3.70 21.48
N PRO A 167 19.30 -4.53 21.82
CA PRO A 167 19.39 -5.11 23.17
C PRO A 167 19.44 -4.09 24.31
N THR A 168 19.99 -2.90 24.03
CA THR A 168 20.15 -1.84 25.03
C THR A 168 19.64 -0.50 24.53
N GLY A 169 18.74 -0.53 23.53
CA GLY A 169 18.27 0.67 22.87
C GLY A 169 19.32 1.26 21.92
N GLN A 170 19.07 2.46 21.47
CA GLN A 170 19.93 3.16 20.50
C GLN A 170 21.21 3.68 21.16
N THR A 171 22.33 3.55 20.45
CA THR A 171 23.64 4.00 20.94
C THR A 171 24.00 5.38 20.38
N PHE A 172 24.24 6.31 21.28
CA PHE A 172 24.61 7.70 20.95
C PHE A 172 25.96 8.06 21.56
N ASP A 173 26.68 8.91 20.85
CA ASP A 173 27.85 9.59 21.43
C ASP A 173 27.35 10.63 22.46
N PRO A 174 27.82 10.55 23.71
CA PRO A 174 27.28 11.44 24.75
C PRO A 174 27.63 12.91 24.59
N THR A 175 28.63 13.24 23.75
CA THR A 175 29.05 14.62 23.52
C THR A 175 28.33 15.27 22.36
N SER A 176 28.25 14.55 21.24
CA SER A 176 27.65 15.08 20.01
C SER A 176 26.18 14.75 19.85
N GLY A 177 25.66 13.75 20.57
CA GLY A 177 24.31 13.24 20.41
C GLY A 177 24.10 12.46 19.11
N LEU A 178 25.16 12.13 18.39
CA LEU A 178 25.05 11.42 17.12
C LEU A 178 25.06 9.89 17.33
N ARG A 179 24.38 9.20 16.42
CA ARG A 179 24.38 7.73 16.41
C ARG A 179 25.77 7.20 16.05
N THR A 180 26.27 6.25 16.81
CA THR A 180 27.64 5.73 16.66
C THR A 180 27.69 4.31 16.10
N VAL A 181 26.61 3.55 16.21
CA VAL A 181 26.58 2.16 15.73
C VAL A 181 25.83 2.08 14.41
N ILE A 182 26.57 1.91 13.32
CA ILE A 182 26.01 1.90 11.96
C ILE A 182 25.00 0.76 11.77
N ASP A 183 25.25 -0.40 12.35
CA ASP A 183 24.36 -1.55 12.20
C ASP A 183 23.00 -1.32 12.85
N GLU A 184 22.94 -0.58 13.97
CA GLU A 184 21.66 -0.19 14.56
C GLU A 184 20.84 0.64 13.58
N VAL A 185 21.43 1.67 12.99
CA VAL A 185 20.75 2.55 12.02
C VAL A 185 20.29 1.77 10.79
N ARG A 186 21.15 0.87 10.28
CA ARG A 186 20.80 0.00 9.15
C ARG A 186 19.63 -0.92 9.50
N LYS A 187 19.61 -1.45 10.71
CA LYS A 187 18.54 -2.33 11.18
C LYS A 187 17.21 -1.59 11.26
N GLU A 188 17.22 -0.37 11.78
CA GLU A 188 16.03 0.50 11.82
C GLU A 188 15.49 0.76 10.41
N ILE A 189 16.36 1.14 9.47
CA ILE A 189 15.98 1.35 8.07
C ILE A 189 15.40 0.05 7.47
N ASN A 190 15.98 -1.10 7.81
CA ASN A 190 15.55 -2.39 7.28
C ASN A 190 14.26 -2.92 7.95
N ALA A 191 13.85 -2.37 9.09
CA ALA A 191 12.60 -2.76 9.73
C ALA A 191 11.37 -2.15 9.03
N HIS A 192 11.55 -1.05 8.30
CA HIS A 192 10.51 -0.42 7.46
C HIS A 192 10.36 -1.13 6.11
N GLY A 193 9.29 -0.78 5.39
CA GLY A 193 9.11 -1.15 3.99
C GLY A 193 7.97 -2.15 3.77
N VAL A 194 8.19 -3.15 2.90
CA VAL A 194 7.14 -4.11 2.52
C VAL A 194 7.70 -5.53 2.59
N SER A 195 6.92 -6.44 3.18
CA SER A 195 7.13 -7.88 3.05
C SER A 195 6.12 -8.48 2.08
N VAL A 196 6.57 -9.35 1.19
CA VAL A 196 5.73 -10.27 0.44
C VAL A 196 6.02 -11.66 0.99
N VAL A 197 5.00 -12.30 1.54
CA VAL A 197 5.15 -13.55 2.28
C VAL A 197 4.21 -14.58 1.68
N ARG A 198 4.75 -15.69 1.20
CA ARG A 198 3.89 -16.80 0.77
C ARG A 198 3.31 -17.49 1.99
N ILE A 199 1.98 -17.60 2.03
CA ILE A 199 1.27 -18.28 3.10
C ILE A 199 0.36 -19.35 2.50
N LYS A 200 0.16 -20.43 3.24
CA LYS A 200 -0.65 -21.55 2.81
C LYS A 200 -1.49 -22.09 3.96
N LEU A 201 -2.74 -22.42 3.67
CA LEU A 201 -3.64 -23.03 4.64
C LEU A 201 -3.34 -24.53 4.71
N MET A 202 -2.84 -24.97 5.84
CA MET A 202 -2.50 -26.37 6.11
C MET A 202 -3.13 -26.81 7.43
N ASN A 203 -3.87 -27.91 7.41
CA ASN A 203 -4.55 -28.43 8.61
C ASN A 203 -5.41 -27.36 9.32
N ASN A 204 -6.10 -26.54 8.51
CA ASN A 204 -6.96 -25.45 8.99
C ASN A 204 -6.22 -24.31 9.72
N GLN A 205 -4.92 -24.20 9.50
CA GLN A 205 -4.10 -23.08 10.02
C GLN A 205 -3.27 -22.48 8.89
N TRP A 206 -3.13 -21.17 8.88
CA TRP A 206 -2.26 -20.50 7.92
C TRP A 206 -0.81 -20.62 8.37
N GLU A 207 0.06 -20.99 7.45
CA GLU A 207 1.49 -21.13 7.72
C GLU A 207 2.30 -20.39 6.66
N ILE A 208 3.44 -19.84 7.09
CA ILE A 208 4.41 -19.21 6.19
C ILE A 208 5.17 -20.34 5.46
N VAL A 209 5.25 -20.24 4.14
CA VAL A 209 6.11 -21.11 3.33
C VAL A 209 7.52 -20.47 3.32
N SER A 210 8.34 -20.85 4.26
CA SER A 210 9.71 -20.30 4.41
C SER A 210 10.58 -20.66 3.21
N ASN A 211 11.54 -19.79 2.89
CA ASN A 211 12.50 -19.99 1.81
C ASN A 211 11.86 -20.13 0.42
N ASP A 212 10.60 -19.69 0.26
CA ASP A 212 9.93 -19.71 -1.04
C ASP A 212 10.46 -18.60 -1.93
N GLY A 213 10.52 -18.88 -3.24
CA GLY A 213 11.00 -17.92 -4.23
C GLY A 213 10.12 -16.68 -4.42
N HIS A 214 8.88 -16.69 -3.89
CA HIS A 214 8.01 -15.52 -3.91
C HIS A 214 8.23 -14.60 -2.72
N ASN A 215 8.88 -15.07 -1.66
CA ASN A 215 9.14 -14.23 -0.49
C ASN A 215 10.08 -13.09 -0.86
N ARG A 216 9.70 -11.87 -0.51
CA ARG A 216 10.45 -10.65 -0.85
C ARG A 216 10.45 -9.70 0.33
N ARG A 217 11.57 -8.99 0.47
CA ARG A 217 11.64 -7.82 1.34
C ARG A 217 12.07 -6.61 0.52
N PHE A 218 11.28 -5.56 0.63
CA PHE A 218 11.60 -4.22 0.14
C PHE A 218 11.73 -3.35 1.37
N THR A 219 12.95 -3.07 1.78
CA THR A 219 13.21 -2.27 2.99
C THR A 219 13.35 -0.80 2.66
N GLY A 220 13.49 0.06 3.66
CA GLY A 220 13.80 1.47 3.46
C GLY A 220 15.14 1.69 2.74
N ALA A 221 16.02 0.69 2.72
CA ALA A 221 17.29 0.75 2.00
C ALA A 221 17.21 0.25 0.54
N THR A 222 16.09 -0.37 0.14
CA THR A 222 15.94 -0.94 -1.21
C THR A 222 15.93 0.19 -2.25
N VAL A 223 16.83 0.10 -3.22
CA VAL A 223 16.89 1.05 -4.33
C VAL A 223 15.89 0.63 -5.39
N MET A 224 15.09 1.56 -5.87
CA MET A 224 14.08 1.33 -6.88
C MET A 224 14.21 2.35 -8.00
N ASP A 225 13.99 1.92 -9.23
CA ASP A 225 13.98 2.82 -10.38
C ASP A 225 12.68 3.64 -10.40
N ILE A 226 12.81 4.91 -10.70
CA ILE A 226 11.67 5.81 -10.87
C ILE A 226 11.23 5.72 -12.33
N SER A 227 9.93 5.54 -12.56
CA SER A 227 9.36 5.51 -13.91
C SER A 227 8.26 6.57 -14.04
N GLY A 228 7.91 6.90 -15.28
CA GLY A 228 6.88 7.90 -15.57
C GLY A 228 7.45 9.29 -15.74
N PRO A 229 6.58 10.31 -15.78
CA PRO A 229 6.99 11.66 -16.18
C PRO A 229 7.94 12.37 -15.20
N LEU A 230 8.09 11.85 -13.97
CA LEU A 230 9.02 12.43 -13.00
C LEU A 230 10.41 11.79 -13.04
N ALA A 231 10.58 10.68 -13.77
CA ALA A 231 11.89 10.04 -13.91
C ALA A 231 12.89 11.02 -14.53
N TYR A 232 14.09 11.04 -13.98
CA TYR A 232 15.16 11.96 -14.41
C TYR A 232 14.88 13.45 -14.17
N SER A 233 13.91 13.76 -13.29
CA SER A 233 13.65 15.14 -12.90
C SER A 233 14.74 15.64 -11.95
N SER A 234 15.16 16.89 -12.13
CA SER A 234 16.12 17.54 -11.22
C SER A 234 15.57 17.68 -9.78
N LEU A 235 14.25 17.60 -9.62
CA LEU A 235 13.63 17.62 -8.28
C LEU A 235 13.89 16.31 -7.51
N LEU A 236 14.31 15.24 -8.21
CA LEU A 236 14.56 13.93 -7.63
C LEU A 236 16.07 13.60 -7.56
N GLU A 237 16.93 14.54 -7.97
CA GLU A 237 18.37 14.37 -7.85
C GLU A 237 18.77 14.32 -6.38
N THR A 238 19.58 13.33 -6.04
CA THR A 238 20.14 13.17 -4.71
C THR A 238 21.60 12.76 -4.81
N ARG A 239 22.31 12.77 -3.68
CA ARG A 239 23.68 12.26 -3.60
C ARG A 239 23.79 10.80 -4.13
N TYR A 240 22.74 10.00 -3.97
CA TYR A 240 22.72 8.59 -4.34
C TYR A 240 22.07 8.32 -5.70
N SER A 241 21.40 9.30 -6.26
CA SER A 241 20.81 9.25 -7.60
C SER A 241 20.99 10.63 -8.25
N PRO A 242 22.21 10.93 -8.73
CA PRO A 242 22.51 12.27 -9.27
C PRO A 242 21.72 12.63 -10.53
N ASP A 243 21.13 11.65 -11.19
CA ASP A 243 20.32 11.85 -12.39
C ASP A 243 18.81 11.78 -12.14
N GLY A 244 18.40 11.63 -10.87
CA GLY A 244 16.98 11.52 -10.53
C GLY A 244 16.29 10.26 -11.05
N SER A 245 17.05 9.20 -11.37
CA SER A 245 16.50 7.96 -11.93
C SER A 245 16.07 6.97 -10.86
N GLN A 246 16.53 7.12 -9.61
CA GLN A 246 16.31 6.14 -8.55
C GLN A 246 15.90 6.79 -7.24
N ALA A 247 15.13 6.02 -6.42
CA ALA A 247 14.75 6.41 -5.07
C ALA A 247 14.88 5.21 -4.14
N ARG A 248 14.91 5.49 -2.87
CA ARG A 248 14.84 4.46 -1.84
C ARG A 248 13.46 4.44 -1.22
N UNK A 249 13.12 3.34 -0.89
CA UNK A 249 11.78 3.18 -0.45
C UNK A 249 11.55 3.89 0.81
N UNK A 250 10.55 4.50 0.82
CA UNK A 250 9.98 5.10 1.97
C UNK A 250 8.64 4.52 2.18
N UNK A 251 8.10 4.65 3.08
CA UNK A 251 6.86 4.14 3.44
C UNK A 251 5.67 4.52 2.58
N UNK A 252 5.73 5.38 1.97
CA UNK A 252 4.68 5.83 1.13
C UNK A 252 4.59 5.17 -0.23
N ILE A 253 5.38 4.30 -0.55
CA ILE A 253 5.36 3.69 -1.90
C ILE A 253 4.55 2.39 -1.92
N THR A 254 4.07 1.96 -0.82
CA THR A 254 3.49 0.62 -0.62
C THR A 254 2.29 0.30 -1.53
N VAL A 255 1.40 1.24 -1.73
CA VAL A 255 0.14 1.00 -2.47
C VAL A 255 0.39 0.74 -3.96
N VAL A 256 1.42 1.33 -4.52
CA VAL A 256 1.74 1.19 -5.96
C VAL A 256 2.39 -0.16 -6.27
N MET A 257 3.14 -0.72 -5.33
CA MET A 257 3.77 -2.04 -5.53
C MET A 257 2.78 -3.20 -5.50
N ALA A 258 1.78 -3.13 -4.63
CA ALA A 258 0.78 -4.21 -4.50
C ALA A 258 -0.05 -4.37 -5.79
N THR A 259 -0.32 -3.27 -6.48
CA THR A 259 -1.07 -3.31 -7.75
C THR A 259 -0.24 -3.83 -8.93
N ARG A 260 1.09 -3.70 -8.88
CA ARG A 260 1.96 -4.22 -9.97
C ARG A 260 2.34 -5.70 -9.81
N LEU A 261 2.37 -6.21 -8.59
CA LEU A 261 2.65 -7.63 -8.38
C LEU A 261 1.52 -8.53 -8.91
N GLY A 262 0.29 -8.03 -8.97
CA GLY A 262 -0.83 -8.73 -9.58
C GLY A 262 -0.81 -8.80 -11.12
N ALA A 263 0.10 -8.06 -11.76
CA ALA A 263 0.22 -8.02 -13.23
C ALA A 263 1.37 -8.88 -13.76
N LEU A 264 2.03 -9.66 -12.90
CA LEU A 264 3.21 -10.47 -13.29
C LEU A 264 2.94 -11.98 -13.24
N THR A 265 1.67 -12.40 -13.31
CA THR A 265 1.29 -13.80 -13.48
C THR A 265 1.02 -14.12 -14.95
#